data_4aad7c92576ff1cfbf22791c978182cd
#
_entry.id   4aad7c92576ff1cfbf22791c978182cd
#
_cell.length_a   1.000
_cell.length_b   1.000
_cell.length_c   1.000
_cell.angle_alpha   90.00
_cell.angle_beta   90.00
_cell.angle_gamma   90.00
#
_symmetry.space_group_name_H-M   'P 1'
#
loop_
_entity.id
_entity.type
_entity.pdbx_description
1 polymer ?
#
loop_
_entity_poly.entity_id
_entity_poly.type
_entity_poly.pdbx_seq_one_letter_code
_entity_poly.pdbx_strand_id
1 'polypeptide(L)'
;MKNLAFLLLTIILLQGCDLVEKKVDADPLPSWNDGPSKQAIVEFVTLTTNPDGKYFVPEEERIAVFDNDGTLWSEKPMYFPFEFAFDMVRLHVSEHPEWNEEQPFKGILERDNQAVFSSGEEGILDLLVETHTGMTNAAFKQMVDNWIDTARHDVTGWLYKDMVYKPMLELLDYFRTHQFRTFIVTGGPVTFLQPWSDEVYGIPTEQLIGSRFKLVYEYTDEGPVVFRAPAFEFLNDEGGKVESISYQIGKRPVAAFGNSDGDLAMLQYTSAGEGKRLMVYIHHTDGEREYAYDRESPVGRLDK
;
A
#
# COMPACT_ATOMS: atom_id res chain seq x y z
N MET A 1 78.29 -53.77 -0.04
CA MET A 1 77.49 -53.66 1.17
C MET A 1 76.60 -52.47 0.95
N LYS A 2 75.34 -52.74 0.64
CA LYS A 2 74.33 -51.67 0.26
C LYS A 2 73.39 -51.53 1.43
N ASN A 3 73.33 -50.31 2.05
CA ASN A 3 72.40 -49.95 3.11
C ASN A 3 71.07 -49.52 2.48
N LEU A 4 70.04 -50.26 2.80
CA LEU A 4 68.66 -49.99 2.42
C LEU A 4 68.00 -49.24 3.58
N ALA A 5 67.76 -47.97 3.40
CA ALA A 5 66.99 -47.13 4.38
C ALA A 5 65.50 -47.29 4.09
N PHE A 6 64.76 -47.86 5.05
CA PHE A 6 63.30 -47.92 5.04
C PHE A 6 62.76 -46.58 5.48
N LEU A 7 61.98 -45.87 4.60
CA LEU A 7 61.24 -44.64 4.91
C LEU A 7 59.84 -45.05 5.32
N LEU A 8 59.49 -44.90 6.59
CA LEU A 8 58.14 -45.08 7.11
C LEU A 8 57.32 -43.79 6.81
N LEU A 9 56.39 -43.93 5.92
CA LEU A 9 55.46 -42.87 5.60
C LEU A 9 54.22 -42.94 6.56
N THR A 10 54.16 -42.06 7.54
CA THR A 10 53.01 -41.94 8.48
C THR A 10 51.93 -41.11 7.83
N ILE A 11 50.84 -41.76 7.39
CA ILE A 11 49.66 -41.08 6.90
C ILE A 11 48.85 -40.63 8.10
N ILE A 12 48.84 -39.32 8.36
CA ILE A 12 47.94 -38.70 9.33
C ILE A 12 46.59 -38.46 8.63
N LEU A 13 45.59 -39.26 8.94
CA LEU A 13 44.21 -39.05 8.58
C LEU A 13 43.68 -37.86 9.42
N LEU A 14 43.65 -36.66 8.84
CA LEU A 14 42.90 -35.56 9.35
C LEU A 14 41.40 -35.83 9.12
N GLN A 15 40.70 -36.31 10.15
CA GLN A 15 39.25 -36.28 10.18
C GLN A 15 38.83 -34.80 10.26
N GLY A 16 38.45 -34.22 9.12
CA GLY A 16 37.76 -32.97 9.07
C GLY A 16 36.38 -33.13 9.72
N CYS A 17 36.21 -32.54 10.91
CA CYS A 17 34.88 -32.24 11.39
C CYS A 17 34.28 -31.17 10.45
N ASP A 18 33.40 -31.58 9.56
CA ASP A 18 32.49 -30.67 8.90
C ASP A 18 31.57 -30.05 9.98
N LEU A 19 32.01 -28.93 10.49
CA LEU A 19 31.10 -28.02 11.18
C LEU A 19 30.11 -27.54 10.12
N VAL A 20 28.98 -28.22 10.02
CA VAL A 20 27.80 -27.66 9.35
C VAL A 20 27.43 -26.38 10.14
N GLU A 21 27.97 -25.24 9.70
CA GLU A 21 27.46 -23.96 10.12
C GLU A 21 25.95 -24.00 9.81
N LYS A 22 25.13 -24.13 10.85
CA LYS A 22 23.72 -23.83 10.75
C LYS A 22 23.65 -22.38 10.27
N LYS A 23 23.36 -22.18 8.98
CA LYS A 23 22.94 -20.88 8.49
C LYS A 23 21.78 -20.47 9.40
N VAL A 24 22.02 -19.55 10.31
CA VAL A 24 20.94 -18.86 11.00
C VAL A 24 20.23 -18.14 9.88
N ASP A 25 19.06 -18.61 9.50
CA ASP A 25 18.23 -17.91 8.53
C ASP A 25 18.05 -16.49 9.06
N ALA A 26 18.44 -15.51 8.25
CA ALA A 26 18.30 -14.10 8.63
C ALA A 26 16.84 -13.84 8.94
N ASP A 27 16.58 -13.05 9.99
CA ASP A 27 15.22 -12.65 10.33
C ASP A 27 14.54 -12.01 9.11
N PRO A 28 13.44 -12.56 8.61
CA PRO A 28 12.80 -12.04 7.39
C PRO A 28 12.09 -10.69 7.59
N LEU A 29 11.83 -10.31 8.85
CA LEU A 29 11.07 -9.11 9.22
C LEU A 29 11.82 -8.33 10.33
N PRO A 30 13.04 -7.85 10.07
CA PRO A 30 13.91 -7.29 11.11
C PRO A 30 13.39 -6.00 11.75
N SER A 31 12.51 -5.24 11.07
CA SER A 31 11.88 -4.03 11.61
C SER A 31 10.60 -4.31 12.40
N TRP A 32 10.12 -5.55 12.40
CA TRP A 32 9.00 -5.97 13.24
C TRP A 32 9.48 -6.32 14.64
N ASN A 33 8.77 -5.85 15.66
CA ASN A 33 9.02 -6.29 17.02
C ASN A 33 8.77 -7.80 17.15
N ASP A 34 9.63 -8.49 17.91
CA ASP A 34 9.38 -9.89 18.23
C ASP A 34 8.11 -10.01 19.09
N GLY A 35 7.21 -10.87 18.63
CA GLY A 35 5.92 -11.04 19.31
C GLY A 35 4.91 -11.87 18.50
N PRO A 36 3.68 -11.98 19.00
CA PRO A 36 2.64 -12.81 18.40
C PRO A 36 2.32 -12.44 16.94
N SER A 37 2.31 -11.15 16.60
CA SER A 37 1.98 -10.67 15.24
C SER A 37 3.02 -11.11 14.22
N LYS A 38 4.32 -10.88 14.50
CA LYS A 38 5.42 -11.34 13.65
C LYS A 38 5.41 -12.86 13.50
N GLN A 39 5.21 -13.57 14.61
CA GLN A 39 5.15 -15.03 14.62
C GLN A 39 4.00 -15.56 13.78
N ALA A 40 2.82 -14.96 13.87
CA ALA A 40 1.64 -15.34 13.09
C ALA A 40 1.87 -15.14 11.57
N ILE A 41 2.53 -14.06 11.16
CA ILE A 41 2.89 -13.80 9.77
C ILE A 41 3.86 -14.87 9.25
N VAL A 42 4.96 -15.10 9.98
CA VAL A 42 5.99 -16.08 9.58
C VAL A 42 5.41 -17.49 9.55
N GLU A 43 4.62 -17.86 10.57
CA GLU A 43 3.93 -19.15 10.61
C GLU A 43 2.95 -19.32 9.43
N PHE A 44 2.15 -18.28 9.12
CA PHE A 44 1.22 -18.31 8.01
C PHE A 44 1.95 -18.59 6.69
N VAL A 45 2.98 -17.81 6.38
CA VAL A 45 3.77 -17.99 5.14
C VAL A 45 4.39 -19.39 5.11
N THR A 46 5.04 -19.83 6.19
CA THR A 46 5.67 -21.16 6.27
C THR A 46 4.68 -22.28 6.02
N LEU A 47 3.49 -22.22 6.62
CA LEU A 47 2.49 -23.28 6.50
C LEU A 47 1.81 -23.28 5.12
N THR A 48 1.60 -22.12 4.52
CA THR A 48 0.90 -22.00 3.24
C THR A 48 1.81 -22.25 2.03
N THR A 49 3.12 -22.15 2.21
CA THR A 49 4.11 -22.41 1.14
C THR A 49 4.73 -23.81 1.20
N ASN A 50 4.53 -24.57 2.27
CA ASN A 50 5.02 -25.93 2.38
C ASN A 50 4.20 -26.90 1.50
N PRO A 51 4.75 -27.46 0.39
CA PRO A 51 3.98 -28.28 -0.54
C PRO A 51 3.46 -29.59 0.06
N ASP A 52 4.11 -30.09 1.11
CA ASP A 52 3.70 -31.31 1.80
C ASP A 52 2.77 -31.04 3.00
N GLY A 53 2.46 -29.77 3.23
CA GLY A 53 1.67 -29.31 4.38
C GLY A 53 0.17 -29.34 4.14
N LYS A 54 -0.59 -29.56 5.22
CA LYS A 54 -2.07 -29.53 5.20
C LYS A 54 -2.64 -28.19 4.68
N TYR A 55 -1.89 -27.10 4.87
CA TYR A 55 -2.33 -25.74 4.58
C TYR A 55 -1.70 -25.16 3.31
N PHE A 56 -1.08 -26.03 2.49
CA PHE A 56 -0.45 -25.59 1.25
C PHE A 56 -1.43 -24.82 0.36
N VAL A 57 -0.97 -23.69 -0.14
CA VAL A 57 -1.67 -22.84 -1.10
C VAL A 57 -0.84 -22.82 -2.39
N PRO A 58 -1.38 -23.24 -3.55
CA PRO A 58 -0.70 -23.13 -4.84
C PRO A 58 -0.32 -21.68 -5.15
N GLU A 59 0.77 -21.46 -5.89
CA GLU A 59 1.30 -20.10 -6.19
C GLU A 59 0.24 -19.18 -6.83
N GLU A 60 -0.56 -19.72 -7.74
CA GLU A 60 -1.63 -18.98 -8.43
C GLU A 60 -2.78 -18.56 -7.51
N GLU A 61 -2.86 -19.11 -6.30
CA GLU A 61 -3.83 -18.78 -5.26
C GLU A 61 -3.22 -17.92 -4.14
N ARG A 62 -1.90 -17.69 -4.14
CA ARG A 62 -1.21 -16.87 -3.13
C ARG A 62 -1.44 -15.39 -3.41
N ILE A 63 -2.55 -14.87 -2.93
CA ILE A 63 -2.95 -13.47 -3.09
C ILE A 63 -2.98 -12.80 -1.73
N ALA A 64 -2.24 -11.71 -1.58
CA ALA A 64 -2.25 -10.85 -0.42
C ALA A 64 -2.70 -9.44 -0.84
N VAL A 65 -3.65 -8.87 -0.12
CA VAL A 65 -4.20 -7.53 -0.37
C VAL A 65 -3.88 -6.61 0.79
N PHE A 66 -3.54 -5.38 0.47
CA PHE A 66 -3.13 -4.36 1.43
C PHE A 66 -3.94 -3.09 1.17
N ASP A 67 -4.48 -2.49 2.21
CA ASP A 67 -4.83 -1.09 2.14
C ASP A 67 -3.57 -0.22 2.02
N ASN A 68 -3.70 1.05 1.70
CA ASN A 68 -2.58 1.96 1.52
C ASN A 68 -2.44 2.95 2.67
N ASP A 69 -3.42 3.86 2.82
CA ASP A 69 -3.36 4.94 3.79
C ASP A 69 -3.50 4.39 5.21
N GLY A 70 -2.53 4.68 6.09
CA GLY A 70 -2.44 4.10 7.43
C GLY A 70 -2.00 2.62 7.47
N THR A 71 -1.82 1.97 6.32
CA THR A 71 -1.38 0.57 6.22
C THR A 71 0.03 0.45 5.64
N LEU A 72 0.29 1.01 4.47
CA LEU A 72 1.61 0.98 3.82
C LEU A 72 2.40 2.26 4.03
N TRP A 73 1.72 3.40 4.15
CA TRP A 73 2.31 4.69 4.46
C TRP A 73 1.46 5.46 5.48
N SER A 74 2.00 6.58 5.99
CA SER A 74 1.29 7.44 6.95
C SER A 74 0.06 8.10 6.30
N GLU A 75 -0.96 8.36 7.13
CA GLU A 75 -2.19 9.04 6.71
C GLU A 75 -2.49 10.29 7.56
N LYS A 76 -1.60 10.64 8.48
CA LYS A 76 -1.80 11.75 9.41
C LYS A 76 -0.80 12.88 9.16
N PRO A 77 -1.19 14.16 9.43
CA PRO A 77 -2.49 14.57 9.99
C PRO A 77 -3.64 14.56 8.98
N MET A 78 -3.35 14.33 7.70
CA MET A 78 -4.28 14.30 6.59
C MET A 78 -3.87 13.23 5.59
N TYR A 79 -4.85 12.59 4.94
CA TYR A 79 -4.60 11.66 3.83
C TYR A 79 -3.83 12.34 2.70
N PHE A 80 -2.75 11.75 2.24
CA PHE A 80 -1.87 12.38 1.25
C PHE A 80 -2.54 12.65 -0.11
N PRO A 81 -3.50 11.85 -0.59
CA PRO A 81 -4.31 12.24 -1.75
C PRO A 81 -5.10 13.55 -1.56
N PHE A 82 -5.52 13.87 -0.33
CA PHE A 82 -6.14 15.18 -0.05
C PHE A 82 -5.12 16.30 -0.03
N GLU A 83 -3.91 16.07 0.52
CA GLU A 83 -2.84 17.08 0.46
C GLU A 83 -2.48 17.42 -0.99
N PHE A 84 -2.42 16.40 -1.87
CA PHE A 84 -2.29 16.63 -3.30
C PHE A 84 -3.42 17.51 -3.85
N ALA A 85 -4.68 17.19 -3.56
CA ALA A 85 -5.82 17.99 -4.00
C ALA A 85 -5.76 19.43 -3.46
N PHE A 86 -5.37 19.61 -2.20
CA PHE A 86 -5.21 20.94 -1.59
C PHE A 86 -4.12 21.76 -2.27
N ASP A 87 -3.00 21.12 -2.62
CA ASP A 87 -1.94 21.80 -3.34
C ASP A 87 -2.35 22.18 -4.77
N MET A 88 -3.16 21.34 -5.43
CA MET A 88 -3.71 21.69 -6.75
C MET A 88 -4.65 22.89 -6.66
N VAL A 89 -5.51 23.00 -5.64
CA VAL A 89 -6.34 24.18 -5.39
C VAL A 89 -5.47 25.43 -5.21
N ARG A 90 -4.43 25.36 -4.36
CA ARG A 90 -3.53 26.49 -4.13
C ARG A 90 -2.76 26.91 -5.39
N LEU A 91 -2.41 25.94 -6.23
CA LEU A 91 -1.69 26.18 -7.48
C LEU A 91 -2.58 26.88 -8.52
N HIS A 92 -3.85 26.50 -8.62
CA HIS A 92 -4.75 26.95 -9.68
C HIS A 92 -5.75 28.04 -9.25
N VAL A 93 -5.69 28.53 -8.01
CA VAL A 93 -6.63 29.56 -7.50
C VAL A 93 -6.66 30.83 -8.35
N SER A 94 -5.58 31.18 -9.04
CA SER A 94 -5.57 32.36 -9.94
C SER A 94 -6.44 32.18 -11.19
N GLU A 95 -6.72 30.95 -11.58
CA GLU A 95 -7.58 30.59 -12.70
C GLU A 95 -9.04 30.44 -12.25
N HIS A 96 -9.26 30.28 -10.94
CA HIS A 96 -10.54 30.04 -10.28
C HIS A 96 -10.78 31.04 -9.15
N PRO A 97 -11.01 32.33 -9.44
CA PRO A 97 -11.21 33.36 -8.41
C PRO A 97 -12.42 33.09 -7.50
N GLU A 98 -13.43 32.35 -7.95
CA GLU A 98 -14.59 31.89 -7.19
C GLU A 98 -14.20 31.01 -5.98
N TRP A 99 -13.10 30.28 -6.04
CA TRP A 99 -12.64 29.44 -4.94
C TRP A 99 -12.29 30.20 -3.66
N ASN A 100 -12.07 31.51 -3.75
CA ASN A 100 -11.85 32.35 -2.57
C ASN A 100 -13.13 32.54 -1.72
N GLU A 101 -14.31 32.26 -2.28
CA GLU A 101 -15.60 32.49 -1.62
C GLU A 101 -16.38 31.18 -1.38
N GLU A 102 -16.07 30.11 -2.09
CA GLU A 102 -16.81 28.84 -2.11
C GLU A 102 -16.13 27.75 -1.29
N GLN A 103 -16.92 27.03 -0.46
CA GLN A 103 -16.44 25.82 0.22
C GLN A 103 -16.49 24.62 -0.75
N PRO A 104 -15.53 23.69 -0.65
CA PRO A 104 -14.46 23.58 0.35
C PRO A 104 -13.18 24.37 0.01
N PHE A 105 -13.08 24.97 -1.16
CA PHE A 105 -11.88 25.61 -1.69
C PHE A 105 -11.38 26.75 -0.80
N LYS A 106 -12.31 27.58 -0.31
CA LYS A 106 -12.01 28.65 0.64
C LYS A 106 -11.32 28.11 1.89
N GLY A 107 -11.83 27.04 2.48
CA GLY A 107 -11.24 26.40 3.64
C GLY A 107 -9.80 25.91 3.38
N ILE A 108 -9.52 25.38 2.18
CA ILE A 108 -8.18 24.95 1.76
C ILE A 108 -7.22 26.15 1.66
N LEU A 109 -7.68 27.25 1.08
CA LEU A 109 -6.88 28.48 0.93
C LEU A 109 -6.60 29.14 2.28
N GLU A 110 -7.55 29.10 3.21
CA GLU A 110 -7.44 29.61 4.58
C GLU A 110 -6.76 28.61 5.55
N ARG A 111 -6.42 27.39 5.09
CA ARG A 111 -5.86 26.28 5.90
C ARG A 111 -6.79 25.85 7.05
N ASP A 112 -8.10 25.94 6.84
CA ASP A 112 -9.15 25.53 7.78
C ASP A 112 -9.72 24.15 7.37
N ASN A 113 -9.05 23.08 7.80
CA ASN A 113 -9.49 21.72 7.51
C ASN A 113 -10.89 21.43 8.09
N GLN A 114 -11.30 22.08 9.19
CA GLN A 114 -12.63 21.90 9.73
C GLN A 114 -13.69 22.44 8.77
N ALA A 115 -13.47 23.61 8.18
CA ALA A 115 -14.36 24.17 7.16
C ALA A 115 -14.42 23.28 5.92
N VAL A 116 -13.26 22.74 5.46
CA VAL A 116 -13.20 21.80 4.33
C VAL A 116 -14.12 20.60 4.56
N PHE A 117 -13.95 19.88 5.67
CA PHE A 117 -14.73 18.67 5.95
C PHE A 117 -16.19 18.96 6.36
N SER A 118 -16.49 20.17 6.84
CA SER A 118 -17.86 20.60 7.10
C SER A 118 -18.68 20.82 5.82
N SER A 119 -18.05 20.89 4.64
CA SER A 119 -18.75 20.92 3.34
C SER A 119 -19.45 19.58 3.03
N GLY A 120 -19.16 18.53 3.80
CA GLY A 120 -19.77 17.21 3.65
C GLY A 120 -19.27 16.44 2.43
N GLU A 121 -19.98 15.37 2.15
CA GLU A 121 -19.59 14.42 1.07
C GLU A 121 -19.63 15.09 -0.32
N GLU A 122 -20.60 15.95 -0.56
CA GLU A 122 -20.77 16.71 -1.81
C GLU A 122 -19.59 17.65 -2.06
N GLY A 123 -19.18 18.47 -1.06
CA GLY A 123 -18.04 19.36 -1.21
C GLY A 123 -16.70 18.62 -1.38
N ILE A 124 -16.53 17.51 -0.70
CA ILE A 124 -15.34 16.65 -0.91
C ILE A 124 -15.32 16.05 -2.33
N LEU A 125 -16.47 15.63 -2.84
CA LEU A 125 -16.58 15.13 -4.20
C LEU A 125 -16.28 16.23 -5.23
N ASP A 126 -16.79 17.44 -5.04
CA ASP A 126 -16.51 18.60 -5.89
C ASP A 126 -15.01 18.92 -5.91
N LEU A 127 -14.35 18.95 -4.74
CA LEU A 127 -12.91 19.12 -4.65
C LEU A 127 -12.15 18.08 -5.49
N LEU A 128 -12.52 16.81 -5.34
CA LEU A 128 -11.85 15.74 -6.06
C LEU A 128 -12.14 15.80 -7.56
N VAL A 129 -13.34 16.15 -7.97
CA VAL A 129 -13.68 16.33 -9.38
C VAL A 129 -12.88 17.46 -9.99
N GLU A 130 -12.82 18.63 -9.36
CA GLU A 130 -12.10 19.80 -9.87
C GLU A 130 -10.59 19.54 -9.98
N THR A 131 -10.00 18.86 -9.02
CA THR A 131 -8.54 18.62 -8.99
C THR A 131 -8.07 17.39 -9.77
N HIS A 132 -8.98 16.44 -10.06
CA HIS A 132 -8.62 15.14 -10.66
C HIS A 132 -9.18 14.94 -12.07
N THR A 133 -9.95 15.84 -12.63
CA THR A 133 -10.62 15.66 -13.93
C THR A 133 -10.37 16.84 -14.89
N GLY A 134 -11.04 16.87 -16.02
CA GLY A 134 -10.89 17.96 -16.99
C GLY A 134 -9.61 17.90 -17.84
N MET A 135 -8.84 16.82 -17.76
CA MET A 135 -7.56 16.64 -18.46
C MET A 135 -7.41 15.20 -18.96
N THR A 136 -6.36 14.95 -19.74
CA THR A 136 -6.03 13.56 -20.13
C THR A 136 -5.51 12.77 -18.93
N ASN A 137 -5.74 11.46 -18.95
CA ASN A 137 -5.22 10.59 -17.89
C ASN A 137 -3.69 10.59 -17.82
N ALA A 138 -3.02 10.81 -18.95
CA ALA A 138 -1.57 10.96 -19.00
C ALA A 138 -1.09 12.26 -18.32
N ALA A 139 -1.78 13.39 -18.57
CA ALA A 139 -1.47 14.66 -17.92
C ALA A 139 -1.68 14.59 -16.39
N PHE A 140 -2.76 13.97 -15.94
CA PHE A 140 -2.99 13.77 -14.51
C PHE A 140 -1.87 12.94 -13.85
N LYS A 141 -1.48 11.82 -14.47
CA LYS A 141 -0.38 10.99 -13.96
C LYS A 141 0.93 11.75 -13.87
N GLN A 142 1.25 12.56 -14.87
CA GLN A 142 2.45 13.41 -14.83
C GLN A 142 2.38 14.47 -13.73
N MET A 143 1.21 15.03 -13.47
CA MET A 143 1.00 16.00 -12.39
C MET A 143 1.23 15.35 -11.02
N VAL A 144 0.71 14.14 -10.80
CA VAL A 144 0.95 13.36 -9.58
C VAL A 144 2.43 12.99 -9.44
N ASP A 145 3.06 12.54 -10.51
CA ASP A 145 4.48 12.17 -10.54
C ASP A 145 5.38 13.35 -10.11
N ASN A 146 5.14 14.51 -10.70
CA ASN A 146 5.86 15.74 -10.33
C ASN A 146 5.63 16.14 -8.87
N TRP A 147 4.40 15.96 -8.37
CA TRP A 147 4.04 16.31 -6.99
C TRP A 147 4.70 15.35 -5.99
N ILE A 148 4.60 14.06 -6.19
CA ILE A 148 5.13 13.06 -5.25
C ILE A 148 6.66 13.13 -5.13
N ASP A 149 7.34 13.57 -6.17
CA ASP A 149 8.80 13.76 -6.19
C ASP A 149 9.27 15.01 -5.42
N THR A 150 8.39 15.98 -5.21
CA THR A 150 8.79 17.28 -4.65
C THR A 150 8.04 17.70 -3.40
N ALA A 151 6.80 17.24 -3.25
CA ALA A 151 5.94 17.65 -2.15
C ALA A 151 6.42 17.05 -0.81
N ARG A 152 6.32 17.89 0.22
CA ARG A 152 6.81 17.55 1.54
C ARG A 152 5.70 17.69 2.57
N HIS A 153 5.68 16.74 3.47
CA HIS A 153 4.79 16.72 4.62
C HIS A 153 5.08 17.92 5.54
N ASP A 154 4.07 18.73 5.82
CA ASP A 154 4.19 20.02 6.52
C ASP A 154 4.81 19.91 7.93
N VAL A 155 4.59 18.80 8.63
CA VAL A 155 5.08 18.59 10.02
C VAL A 155 6.50 18.03 10.04
N THR A 156 6.79 17.00 9.21
CA THR A 156 8.09 16.30 9.25
C THR A 156 9.12 16.87 8.30
N GLY A 157 8.69 17.58 7.24
CA GLY A 157 9.52 18.04 6.15
C GLY A 157 10.02 16.93 5.20
N TRP A 158 9.62 15.67 5.43
CA TRP A 158 9.98 14.56 4.56
C TRP A 158 9.14 14.60 3.27
N LEU A 159 9.66 14.01 2.19
CA LEU A 159 8.83 13.77 1.01
C LEU A 159 7.70 12.82 1.37
N TYR A 160 6.52 13.03 0.80
CA TYR A 160 5.40 12.14 1.05
C TYR A 160 5.72 10.70 0.66
N LYS A 161 6.45 10.47 -0.45
CA LYS A 161 6.86 9.14 -0.87
C LYS A 161 7.83 8.43 0.08
N ASP A 162 8.52 9.18 0.96
CA ASP A 162 9.42 8.61 1.96
C ASP A 162 8.70 8.25 3.28
N MET A 163 7.42 8.62 3.42
CA MET A 163 6.64 8.37 4.64
C MET A 163 5.97 7.00 4.64
N VAL A 164 6.66 6.02 4.10
CA VAL A 164 6.24 4.61 4.04
C VAL A 164 6.68 3.86 5.29
N TYR A 165 5.89 2.89 5.71
CA TYR A 165 6.21 2.06 6.87
C TYR A 165 7.25 1.00 6.49
N LYS A 166 8.47 1.18 6.96
CA LYS A 166 9.56 0.22 6.71
C LYS A 166 9.18 -1.24 7.05
N PRO A 167 8.50 -1.54 8.18
CA PRO A 167 8.05 -2.90 8.45
C PRO A 167 7.13 -3.46 7.35
N MET A 168 6.30 -2.61 6.73
CA MET A 168 5.40 -3.04 5.68
C MET A 168 6.12 -3.28 4.35
N LEU A 169 7.17 -2.51 4.04
CA LEU A 169 8.05 -2.80 2.88
C LEU A 169 8.73 -4.17 3.04
N GLU A 170 9.25 -4.48 4.22
CA GLU A 170 9.83 -5.79 4.53
C GLU A 170 8.79 -6.91 4.38
N LEU A 171 7.55 -6.65 4.81
CA LEU A 171 6.45 -7.60 4.68
C LEU A 171 6.08 -7.86 3.22
N LEU A 172 5.98 -6.82 2.39
CA LEU A 172 5.74 -6.95 0.96
C LEU A 172 6.83 -7.81 0.29
N ASP A 173 8.10 -7.54 0.59
CA ASP A 173 9.23 -8.32 0.10
C ASP A 173 9.17 -9.77 0.57
N TYR A 174 8.87 -10.00 1.83
CA TYR A 174 8.74 -11.34 2.40
C TYR A 174 7.65 -12.15 1.70
N PHE A 175 6.48 -11.55 1.45
CA PHE A 175 5.40 -12.20 0.71
C PHE A 175 5.80 -12.51 -0.73
N ARG A 176 6.39 -11.55 -1.47
CA ARG A 176 6.84 -11.75 -2.85
C ARG A 176 7.92 -12.82 -2.98
N THR A 177 8.88 -12.85 -2.05
CA THR A 177 9.92 -13.89 -2.00
C THR A 177 9.35 -15.30 -1.86
N HIS A 178 8.13 -15.40 -1.29
CA HIS A 178 7.37 -16.64 -1.16
C HIS A 178 6.27 -16.79 -2.23
N GLN A 179 6.41 -16.10 -3.37
CA GLN A 179 5.53 -16.14 -4.54
C GLN A 179 4.09 -15.72 -4.25
N PHE A 180 3.86 -14.85 -3.29
CA PHE A 180 2.56 -14.19 -3.15
C PHE A 180 2.50 -13.01 -4.13
N ARG A 181 1.38 -12.87 -4.82
CA ARG A 181 1.02 -11.65 -5.54
C ARG A 181 0.46 -10.64 -4.54
N THR A 182 1.07 -9.46 -4.47
CA THR A 182 0.69 -8.40 -3.54
C THR A 182 -0.10 -7.32 -4.29
N PHE A 183 -1.30 -7.01 -3.83
CA PHE A 183 -2.17 -5.99 -4.42
C PHE A 183 -2.42 -4.87 -3.40
N ILE A 184 -2.47 -3.63 -3.89
CA ILE A 184 -3.04 -2.54 -3.09
C ILE A 184 -4.53 -2.44 -3.38
N VAL A 185 -5.35 -2.32 -2.32
CA VAL A 185 -6.80 -2.16 -2.38
C VAL A 185 -7.17 -0.97 -1.51
N THR A 186 -7.17 0.24 -2.10
CA THR A 186 -7.30 1.52 -1.39
C THR A 186 -8.65 2.20 -1.62
N GLY A 187 -9.12 2.96 -0.64
CA GLY A 187 -10.22 3.93 -0.80
C GLY A 187 -9.83 5.14 -1.64
N GLY A 188 -8.54 5.45 -1.74
CA GLY A 188 -8.01 6.56 -2.54
C GLY A 188 -8.12 6.33 -4.07
N PRO A 189 -7.94 7.40 -4.87
CA PRO A 189 -7.97 7.30 -6.33
C PRO A 189 -6.82 6.42 -6.86
N VAL A 190 -7.14 5.33 -7.58
CA VAL A 190 -6.11 4.40 -8.09
C VAL A 190 -5.09 5.10 -9.00
N THR A 191 -5.51 6.09 -9.75
CA THR A 191 -4.63 6.85 -10.65
C THR A 191 -3.63 7.74 -9.95
N PHE A 192 -3.83 8.05 -8.68
CA PHE A 192 -2.85 8.74 -7.83
C PHE A 192 -1.68 7.81 -7.46
N LEU A 193 -1.94 6.51 -7.25
CA LEU A 193 -0.88 5.55 -6.93
C LEU A 193 -0.06 5.10 -8.15
N GLN A 194 -0.68 5.06 -9.33
CA GLN A 194 -0.10 4.46 -10.53
C GLN A 194 1.27 5.00 -10.95
N PRO A 195 1.61 6.29 -10.81
CA PRO A 195 2.92 6.80 -11.23
C PRO A 195 4.10 6.28 -10.39
N TRP A 196 3.90 6.02 -9.10
CA TRP A 196 4.99 5.85 -8.15
C TRP A 196 4.99 4.54 -7.35
N SER A 197 3.91 3.77 -7.37
CA SER A 197 3.77 2.56 -6.53
C SER A 197 4.81 1.47 -6.82
N ASP A 198 5.22 1.33 -8.08
CA ASP A 198 6.24 0.33 -8.46
C ASP A 198 7.61 0.72 -7.91
N GLU A 199 8.00 2.00 -8.00
CA GLU A 199 9.25 2.51 -7.44
C GLU A 199 9.30 2.34 -5.92
N VAL A 200 8.21 2.69 -5.21
CA VAL A 200 8.20 2.78 -3.74
C VAL A 200 7.90 1.44 -3.08
N TYR A 201 6.92 0.71 -3.60
CA TYR A 201 6.44 -0.55 -3.00
C TYR A 201 6.88 -1.80 -3.76
N GLY A 202 7.38 -1.66 -4.99
CA GLY A 202 7.58 -2.79 -5.91
C GLY A 202 6.26 -3.43 -6.33
N ILE A 203 5.15 -2.67 -6.35
CA ILE A 203 3.82 -3.14 -6.75
C ILE A 203 3.47 -2.48 -8.09
N PRO A 204 3.41 -3.26 -9.20
CA PRO A 204 3.14 -2.73 -10.52
C PRO A 204 1.69 -2.24 -10.66
N THR A 205 1.46 -1.36 -11.62
CA THR A 205 0.18 -0.65 -11.80
C THR A 205 -1.03 -1.55 -11.98
N GLU A 206 -0.87 -2.73 -12.57
CA GLU A 206 -1.93 -3.73 -12.75
C GLU A 206 -2.34 -4.44 -11.44
N GLN A 207 -1.56 -4.26 -10.37
CA GLN A 207 -1.88 -4.78 -9.03
C GLN A 207 -2.45 -3.70 -8.11
N LEU A 208 -2.85 -2.55 -8.64
CA LEU A 208 -3.48 -1.46 -7.92
C LEU A 208 -4.98 -1.47 -8.14
N ILE A 209 -5.72 -1.44 -7.05
CA ILE A 209 -7.18 -1.37 -7.00
C ILE A 209 -7.56 -0.17 -6.12
N GLY A 210 -8.40 0.72 -6.64
CA GLY A 210 -8.81 1.91 -5.89
C GLY A 210 -10.04 2.58 -6.48
N SER A 211 -10.44 3.68 -5.88
CA SER A 211 -11.54 4.50 -6.38
C SER A 211 -11.24 5.05 -7.77
N ARG A 212 -12.27 5.25 -8.55
CA ARG A 212 -12.14 5.60 -9.96
C ARG A 212 -12.98 6.81 -10.34
N PHE A 213 -12.38 7.68 -11.16
CA PHE A 213 -13.08 8.68 -11.95
C PHE A 213 -13.39 8.11 -13.34
N LYS A 214 -14.43 8.63 -13.96
CA LYS A 214 -14.85 8.19 -15.29
C LYS A 214 -13.79 8.51 -16.34
N LEU A 215 -13.33 7.50 -17.04
CA LEU A 215 -12.42 7.61 -18.16
C LEU A 215 -13.21 7.49 -19.47
N VAL A 216 -12.91 8.37 -20.42
CA VAL A 216 -13.54 8.38 -21.76
C VAL A 216 -12.44 8.31 -22.82
N TYR A 217 -12.61 7.41 -23.77
CA TYR A 217 -11.77 7.38 -24.96
C TYR A 217 -12.21 8.52 -25.90
N GLU A 218 -11.23 9.30 -26.35
CA GLU A 218 -11.43 10.37 -27.34
C GLU A 218 -10.39 10.25 -28.44
N TYR A 219 -10.78 10.63 -29.65
CA TYR A 219 -9.87 10.74 -30.77
C TYR A 219 -9.74 12.21 -31.15
N THR A 220 -8.60 12.81 -30.86
CA THR A 220 -8.29 14.22 -31.12
C THR A 220 -7.47 14.36 -32.39
N ASP A 221 -7.19 15.59 -32.81
CA ASP A 221 -6.30 15.88 -33.94
C ASP A 221 -4.87 15.39 -33.69
N GLU A 222 -4.46 15.24 -32.44
CA GLU A 222 -3.16 14.71 -32.03
C GLU A 222 -3.14 13.18 -31.88
N GLY A 223 -4.28 12.53 -32.01
CA GLY A 223 -4.46 11.08 -31.91
C GLY A 223 -5.35 10.62 -30.77
N PRO A 224 -5.34 9.32 -30.47
CA PRO A 224 -6.20 8.74 -29.43
C PRO A 224 -5.71 9.10 -28.03
N VAL A 225 -6.62 9.53 -27.17
CA VAL A 225 -6.37 9.86 -25.75
C VAL A 225 -7.41 9.22 -24.85
N VAL A 226 -7.06 9.07 -23.57
CA VAL A 226 -8.00 8.76 -22.50
C VAL A 226 -8.18 10.02 -21.68
N PHE A 227 -9.41 10.56 -21.68
CA PHE A 227 -9.79 11.78 -20.98
C PHE A 227 -10.46 11.46 -19.65
N ARG A 228 -10.24 12.28 -18.64
CA ARG A 228 -10.84 12.19 -17.32
C ARG A 228 -12.08 13.09 -17.27
N ALA A 229 -13.25 12.48 -17.45
CA ALA A 229 -14.51 13.19 -17.41
C ALA A 229 -14.82 13.67 -15.97
N PRO A 230 -15.53 14.80 -15.78
CA PRO A 230 -15.85 15.36 -14.47
C PRO A 230 -16.95 14.55 -13.78
N ALA A 231 -16.67 13.28 -13.52
CA ALA A 231 -17.59 12.36 -12.85
C ALA A 231 -16.81 11.31 -12.06
N PHE A 232 -17.21 11.12 -10.83
CA PHE A 232 -16.79 10.01 -10.01
C PHE A 232 -17.52 8.74 -10.47
N GLU A 233 -16.82 7.62 -10.61
CA GLU A 233 -17.39 6.40 -11.16
C GLU A 233 -17.62 5.34 -10.10
N PHE A 234 -16.67 5.16 -9.18
CA PHE A 234 -16.73 4.08 -8.20
C PHE A 234 -15.91 4.41 -6.95
N LEU A 235 -16.55 4.27 -5.78
CA LEU A 235 -15.89 4.37 -4.49
C LEU A 235 -15.43 2.97 -4.04
N ASN A 236 -14.12 2.80 -3.93
CA ASN A 236 -13.50 1.53 -3.54
C ASN A 236 -13.26 1.48 -2.03
N ASP A 237 -14.30 1.66 -1.26
CA ASP A 237 -14.24 1.61 0.20
C ASP A 237 -15.26 0.64 0.78
N GLU A 238 -15.07 0.19 2.00
CA GLU A 238 -15.93 -0.82 2.64
C GLU A 238 -16.22 -2.02 1.71
N GLY A 239 -17.49 -2.27 1.39
CA GLY A 239 -17.96 -3.31 0.46
C GLY A 239 -17.38 -3.18 -0.95
N GLY A 240 -17.12 -1.94 -1.39
CA GLY A 240 -16.51 -1.65 -2.68
C GLY A 240 -15.14 -2.30 -2.87
N LYS A 241 -14.33 -2.41 -1.81
CA LYS A 241 -13.05 -3.16 -1.84
C LYS A 241 -13.27 -4.62 -2.23
N VAL A 242 -14.29 -5.26 -1.69
CA VAL A 242 -14.62 -6.67 -2.00
C VAL A 242 -15.13 -6.83 -3.43
N GLU A 243 -15.98 -5.91 -3.89
CA GLU A 243 -16.47 -5.90 -5.27
C GLU A 243 -15.30 -5.79 -6.26
N SER A 244 -14.40 -4.84 -6.05
CA SER A 244 -13.23 -4.63 -6.91
C SER A 244 -12.27 -5.82 -6.88
N ILE A 245 -12.01 -6.42 -5.72
CA ILE A 245 -11.25 -7.68 -5.61
C ILE A 245 -11.88 -8.76 -6.49
N SER A 246 -13.21 -8.90 -6.41
CA SER A 246 -13.95 -9.89 -7.18
C SER A 246 -13.86 -9.65 -8.69
N TYR A 247 -13.90 -8.39 -9.14
CA TYR A 247 -13.82 -8.04 -10.57
C TYR A 247 -12.38 -8.10 -11.11
N GLN A 248 -11.40 -7.58 -10.38
CA GLN A 248 -10.05 -7.37 -10.92
C GLN A 248 -9.10 -8.53 -10.63
N ILE A 249 -9.22 -9.16 -9.47
CA ILE A 249 -8.41 -10.33 -9.11
C ILE A 249 -9.15 -11.63 -9.50
N GLY A 250 -10.48 -11.67 -9.33
CA GLY A 250 -11.32 -12.83 -9.62
C GLY A 250 -11.14 -13.99 -8.65
N LYS A 251 -10.37 -13.79 -7.57
CA LYS A 251 -10.05 -14.78 -6.56
C LYS A 251 -10.10 -14.15 -5.17
N ARG A 252 -10.46 -14.98 -4.18
CA ARG A 252 -10.46 -14.56 -2.78
C ARG A 252 -9.03 -14.53 -2.25
N PRO A 253 -8.57 -13.41 -1.64
CA PRO A 253 -7.25 -13.33 -1.03
C PRO A 253 -7.06 -14.35 0.09
N VAL A 254 -5.82 -14.77 0.32
CA VAL A 254 -5.45 -15.62 1.46
C VAL A 254 -4.87 -14.81 2.62
N ALA A 255 -4.46 -13.56 2.36
CA ALA A 255 -4.03 -12.62 3.37
C ALA A 255 -4.58 -11.22 3.07
N ALA A 256 -4.95 -10.46 4.10
CA ALA A 256 -5.43 -9.09 3.99
C ALA A 256 -4.92 -8.24 5.16
N PHE A 257 -4.57 -6.98 4.85
CA PHE A 257 -3.97 -6.02 5.77
C PHE A 257 -4.70 -4.68 5.64
N GLY A 258 -5.07 -4.08 6.77
CA GLY A 258 -5.77 -2.81 6.81
C GLY A 258 -5.71 -2.18 8.20
N ASN A 259 -6.20 -0.94 8.35
CA ASN A 259 -6.12 -0.17 9.58
C ASN A 259 -7.44 0.49 10.00
N SER A 260 -8.51 0.34 9.24
CA SER A 260 -9.76 1.08 9.48
C SER A 260 -11.03 0.26 9.20
N ASP A 261 -12.19 0.83 9.54
CA ASP A 261 -13.51 0.27 9.21
C ASP A 261 -13.71 0.10 7.71
N GLY A 262 -13.08 0.94 6.89
CA GLY A 262 -13.07 0.80 5.43
C GLY A 262 -12.51 -0.54 4.94
N ASP A 263 -11.65 -1.18 5.76
CA ASP A 263 -11.03 -2.47 5.45
C ASP A 263 -11.80 -3.67 5.99
N LEU A 264 -12.75 -3.45 6.89
CA LEU A 264 -13.45 -4.53 7.60
C LEU A 264 -14.05 -5.54 6.63
N ALA A 265 -14.72 -5.07 5.57
CA ALA A 265 -15.34 -5.95 4.58
C ALA A 265 -14.28 -6.81 3.85
N MET A 266 -13.13 -6.23 3.50
CA MET A 266 -12.01 -6.93 2.87
C MET A 266 -11.40 -7.99 3.79
N LEU A 267 -11.21 -7.66 5.07
CA LEU A 267 -10.72 -8.59 6.09
C LEU A 267 -11.71 -9.74 6.30
N GLN A 268 -13.00 -9.44 6.45
CA GLN A 268 -14.07 -10.45 6.59
C GLN A 268 -14.18 -11.34 5.36
N TYR A 269 -14.12 -10.75 4.15
CA TYR A 269 -14.13 -11.51 2.91
C TYR A 269 -12.96 -12.50 2.84
N THR A 270 -11.76 -12.06 3.20
CA THR A 270 -10.58 -12.93 3.26
C THR A 270 -10.75 -14.03 4.29
N SER A 271 -11.23 -13.72 5.50
CA SER A 271 -11.39 -14.68 6.60
C SER A 271 -12.39 -15.79 6.30
N ALA A 272 -13.42 -15.50 5.51
CA ALA A 272 -14.47 -16.45 5.15
C ALA A 272 -14.03 -17.50 4.11
N GLY A 273 -12.78 -17.47 3.65
CA GLY A 273 -12.23 -18.47 2.74
C GLY A 273 -11.86 -19.78 3.44
N GLU A 274 -11.78 -20.86 2.67
CA GLU A 274 -11.32 -22.17 3.18
C GLU A 274 -9.80 -22.19 3.41
N GLY A 275 -9.32 -23.04 4.32
CA GLY A 275 -7.90 -23.19 4.63
C GLY A 275 -7.36 -22.14 5.60
N LYS A 276 -6.03 -22.04 5.68
CA LYS A 276 -5.35 -21.05 6.54
C LYS A 276 -5.47 -19.66 5.92
N ARG A 277 -5.90 -18.67 6.69
CA ARG A 277 -6.03 -17.26 6.29
C ARG A 277 -5.31 -16.37 7.28
N LEU A 278 -4.83 -15.21 6.81
CA LEU A 278 -4.19 -14.20 7.64
C LEU A 278 -4.92 -12.87 7.45
N MET A 279 -5.43 -12.31 8.52
CA MET A 279 -5.95 -10.96 8.57
C MET A 279 -5.14 -10.19 9.61
N VAL A 280 -4.57 -9.07 9.20
CA VAL A 280 -3.78 -8.20 10.07
C VAL A 280 -4.42 -6.83 10.11
N TYR A 281 -4.74 -6.41 11.31
CA TYR A 281 -5.21 -5.08 11.58
C TYR A 281 -4.06 -4.25 12.19
N ILE A 282 -3.79 -3.08 11.61
CA ILE A 282 -2.73 -2.17 12.03
C ILE A 282 -3.34 -1.11 12.93
N HIS A 283 -2.95 -1.12 14.20
CA HIS A 283 -3.38 -0.15 15.20
C HIS A 283 -2.21 0.77 15.54
N HIS A 284 -2.36 2.05 15.28
CA HIS A 284 -1.33 3.06 15.51
C HIS A 284 -1.34 3.53 16.95
N THR A 285 -0.35 3.08 17.74
CA THR A 285 -0.27 3.36 19.19
C THR A 285 1.00 4.11 19.60
N ASP A 286 1.93 4.35 18.70
CA ASP A 286 3.22 4.97 18.98
C ASP A 286 3.27 6.43 18.52
N GLY A 287 2.76 7.32 19.36
CA GLY A 287 2.78 8.77 19.09
C GLY A 287 4.16 9.44 19.23
N GLU A 288 5.21 8.72 19.64
CA GLU A 288 6.57 9.26 19.69
C GLU A 288 7.29 9.12 18.33
N ARG A 289 7.09 7.97 17.64
CA ARG A 289 7.72 7.71 16.32
C ARG A 289 6.87 8.18 15.16
N GLU A 290 5.54 8.27 15.36
CA GLU A 290 4.56 8.59 14.35
C GLU A 290 3.34 9.30 14.99
N TYR A 291 2.13 8.94 14.59
CA TYR A 291 0.87 9.40 15.17
C TYR A 291 0.17 8.25 15.89
N ALA A 292 -0.31 8.50 17.10
CA ALA A 292 -1.21 7.58 17.78
C ALA A 292 -2.65 8.04 17.58
N TYR A 293 -3.51 7.15 17.08
CA TYR A 293 -4.92 7.43 16.85
C TYR A 293 -5.76 6.14 16.90
N ASP A 294 -7.03 6.31 17.18
CA ASP A 294 -8.01 5.24 17.32
C ASP A 294 -9.38 5.75 16.81
N ARG A 295 -10.45 5.46 17.51
CA ARG A 295 -11.86 5.76 17.18
C ARG A 295 -12.18 7.23 16.98
N GLU A 296 -11.36 8.13 17.48
CA GLU A 296 -11.53 9.59 17.33
C GLU A 296 -11.07 10.12 15.96
N SER A 297 -10.55 9.27 15.08
CA SER A 297 -10.17 9.67 13.73
C SER A 297 -11.43 10.11 12.93
N PRO A 298 -11.39 11.24 12.19
CA PRO A 298 -12.53 11.70 11.42
C PRO A 298 -12.91 10.77 10.27
N VAL A 299 -11.94 10.02 9.76
CA VAL A 299 -12.09 9.01 8.71
C VAL A 299 -11.28 7.78 9.14
N GLY A 300 -11.71 6.60 8.73
CA GLY A 300 -10.99 5.38 9.06
C GLY A 300 -11.05 5.06 10.55
N ARG A 301 -12.25 4.99 11.11
CA ARG A 301 -12.48 4.60 12.51
C ARG A 301 -12.42 3.10 12.70
N LEU A 302 -12.49 2.67 13.94
CA LEU A 302 -12.61 1.29 14.41
C LEU A 302 -13.85 1.11 15.27
N ASP A 303 -14.99 1.48 14.74
CA ASP A 303 -16.23 1.47 15.52
C ASP A 303 -17.03 0.17 15.35
N LYS A 304 -16.67 -0.68 14.34
CA LYS A 304 -17.42 -1.90 13.97
C LYS A 304 -16.73 -3.20 14.36
#